data_f1703cfca0a50dc60354a06013085e9b
#
_entry.id   f1703cfca0a50dc60354a06013085e9b
#
_cell.length_a   1.000
_cell.length_b   1.000
_cell.length_c   1.000
_cell.angle_alpha   90.00
_cell.angle_beta   90.00
_cell.angle_gamma   90.00
#
_symmetry.space_group_name_H-M   'P 1'
#
loop_
_entity.id
_entity.type
_entity.pdbx_description
1 polymer ?
#
loop_
_entity_poly.entity_id
_entity_poly.type
_entity_poly.pdbx_seq_one_letter_code
_entity_poly.pdbx_strand_id
1 'polypeptide(L)'
;VNEWLTDFGMFLAQVLSLVVIGGLVVAVAVKARGEVGERTRLRIEELNANREYRRRRLAMAASEPGERKRLLKGFRRDDKFRSRRGRKGRGEPRQTVWVLDFHGDIRASATGRLGEEVSALLDTAGEGDEVVIRLESAGGLVHAYGLAAAELDRLRAAKLRTTVCVDKVAASGGYLMACAADQLRAAPFAVLGSIGVVAQLPNVHRLLKRHDIDVELLTAGRYKRTLTVFGENTEEGRAKFREDLETIHSLFKRHVAERRRHLDIEAVATGEVWYGSEALEQGLVDALGTSEAYLAERMKDARVISLKLEPKRKLSERLGLAVSRGVERAVERGLEVLEAGRWQKR
;
A
#
# COMPACT_ATOMS: atom_id res chain seq x y z
N VAL A 1 -23.46 -7.52 -56.59
CA VAL A 1 -22.66 -8.03 -55.45
C VAL A 1 -22.02 -6.85 -54.67
N ASN A 2 -21.62 -5.76 -55.34
CA ASN A 2 -20.97 -4.63 -54.68
C ASN A 2 -21.93 -3.75 -53.81
N GLU A 3 -23.18 -3.57 -54.26
CA GLU A 3 -24.16 -2.74 -53.52
C GLU A 3 -24.55 -3.38 -52.17
N TRP A 4 -24.77 -4.68 -52.14
CA TRP A 4 -25.07 -5.38 -50.88
C TRP A 4 -23.92 -5.32 -49.86
N LEU A 5 -22.66 -5.38 -50.33
CA LEU A 5 -21.47 -5.25 -49.47
C LEU A 5 -21.31 -3.85 -48.94
N THR A 6 -21.63 -2.80 -49.67
CA THR A 6 -21.61 -1.41 -49.21
C THR A 6 -22.72 -1.11 -48.20
N ASP A 7 -23.93 -1.61 -48.44
CA ASP A 7 -25.08 -1.44 -47.54
C ASP A 7 -24.85 -2.20 -46.22
N PHE A 8 -24.31 -3.43 -46.30
CA PHE A 8 -23.95 -4.17 -45.09
C PHE A 8 -22.80 -3.53 -44.33
N GLY A 9 -21.81 -2.96 -45.02
CA GLY A 9 -20.71 -2.20 -44.40
C GLY A 9 -21.20 -0.94 -43.71
N MET A 10 -22.12 -0.18 -44.32
CA MET A 10 -22.74 1.00 -43.70
C MET A 10 -23.60 0.62 -42.49
N PHE A 11 -24.39 -0.44 -42.58
CA PHE A 11 -25.18 -0.95 -41.45
C PHE A 11 -24.26 -1.34 -40.25
N LEU A 12 -23.17 -2.04 -40.49
CA LEU A 12 -22.20 -2.43 -39.49
C LEU A 12 -21.53 -1.20 -38.85
N ALA A 13 -21.16 -0.19 -39.64
CA ALA A 13 -20.60 1.08 -39.17
C ALA A 13 -21.59 1.86 -38.28
N GLN A 14 -22.87 1.88 -38.66
CA GLN A 14 -23.94 2.50 -37.87
C GLN A 14 -24.16 1.80 -36.51
N VAL A 15 -24.23 0.48 -36.52
CA VAL A 15 -24.36 -0.34 -35.29
C VAL A 15 -23.16 -0.15 -34.41
N LEU A 16 -21.93 -0.15 -34.94
CA LEU A 16 -20.70 0.08 -34.19
C LEU A 16 -20.68 1.48 -33.57
N SER A 17 -21.10 2.51 -34.32
CA SER A 17 -21.22 3.89 -33.85
C SER A 17 -22.22 4.02 -32.69
N LEU A 18 -23.38 3.38 -32.78
CA LEU A 18 -24.38 3.36 -31.73
C LEU A 18 -23.87 2.66 -30.45
N VAL A 19 -23.13 1.55 -30.61
CA VAL A 19 -22.53 0.85 -29.48
C VAL A 19 -21.44 1.70 -28.80
N VAL A 20 -20.61 2.40 -29.60
CA VAL A 20 -19.57 3.29 -29.06
C VAL A 20 -20.18 4.50 -28.34
N ILE A 21 -21.19 5.14 -28.95
CA ILE A 21 -21.89 6.28 -28.34
C ILE A 21 -22.63 5.84 -27.07
N GLY A 22 -23.35 4.71 -27.13
CA GLY A 22 -24.02 4.14 -25.95
C GLY A 22 -23.04 3.80 -24.84
N GLY A 23 -21.89 3.21 -25.17
CA GLY A 23 -20.80 2.94 -24.23
C GLY A 23 -20.22 4.22 -23.61
N LEU A 24 -20.06 5.27 -24.42
CA LEU A 24 -19.56 6.57 -23.94
C LEU A 24 -20.58 7.28 -23.01
N VAL A 25 -21.86 7.25 -23.35
CA VAL A 25 -22.93 7.79 -22.51
C VAL A 25 -23.00 7.04 -21.18
N VAL A 26 -22.92 5.72 -21.21
CA VAL A 26 -22.89 4.91 -19.99
C VAL A 26 -21.64 5.23 -19.16
N ALA A 27 -20.47 5.35 -19.79
CA ALA A 27 -19.22 5.72 -19.11
C ALA A 27 -19.29 7.10 -18.45
N VAL A 28 -19.85 8.10 -19.14
CA VAL A 28 -20.08 9.45 -18.60
C VAL A 28 -21.11 9.43 -17.48
N ALA A 29 -22.22 8.71 -17.63
CA ALA A 29 -23.24 8.58 -16.59
C ALA A 29 -22.72 7.85 -15.34
N VAL A 30 -21.86 6.84 -15.51
CA VAL A 30 -21.18 6.13 -14.42
C VAL A 30 -20.17 7.05 -13.72
N LYS A 31 -19.43 7.88 -14.49
CA LYS A 31 -18.49 8.85 -13.95
C LYS A 31 -19.22 9.99 -13.20
N ALA A 32 -20.31 10.50 -13.73
CA ALA A 32 -21.13 11.53 -13.08
C ALA A 32 -21.85 11.02 -11.81
N ARG A 33 -22.18 9.73 -11.73
CA ARG A 33 -22.71 9.10 -10.51
C ARG A 33 -21.63 8.68 -9.50
N GLY A 34 -20.35 8.80 -9.84
CA GLY A 34 -19.22 8.35 -9.05
C GLY A 34 -18.86 9.19 -7.82
N GLU A 35 -19.48 10.36 -7.63
CA GLU A 35 -19.19 11.25 -6.50
C GLU A 35 -20.08 11.04 -5.24
N VAL A 36 -20.98 10.08 -5.27
CA VAL A 36 -21.69 9.69 -4.04
C VAL A 36 -20.81 8.69 -3.28
N GLY A 37 -20.14 9.17 -2.25
CA GLY A 37 -19.26 8.52 -1.30
C GLY A 37 -18.95 7.03 -1.54
N GLU A 38 -17.69 6.69 -1.81
CA GLU A 38 -17.25 5.29 -1.91
C GLU A 38 -17.67 4.57 -0.62
N ARG A 39 -18.69 3.72 -0.74
CA ARG A 39 -19.09 2.88 0.39
C ARG A 39 -17.97 1.87 0.61
N THR A 40 -17.12 2.13 1.59
CA THR A 40 -16.11 1.19 2.06
C THR A 40 -16.75 0.03 2.81
N ARG A 41 -16.14 -1.14 2.75
CA ARG A 41 -16.53 -2.31 3.54
C ARG A 41 -15.37 -2.67 4.46
N LEU A 42 -15.63 -2.71 5.74
CA LEU A 42 -14.68 -3.22 6.71
C LEU A 42 -14.58 -4.74 6.57
N ARG A 43 -13.38 -5.22 6.28
CA ARG A 43 -13.02 -6.63 6.25
C ARG A 43 -12.20 -6.95 7.48
N ILE A 44 -12.69 -7.89 8.27
CA ILE A 44 -12.05 -8.36 9.50
C ILE A 44 -11.72 -9.85 9.31
N GLU A 45 -10.47 -10.23 9.50
CA GLU A 45 -10.01 -11.61 9.37
C GLU A 45 -9.22 -12.05 10.61
N GLU A 46 -9.64 -13.12 11.23
CA GLU A 46 -8.89 -13.75 12.33
C GLU A 46 -7.77 -14.63 11.78
N LEU A 47 -6.53 -14.15 11.87
CA LEU A 47 -5.38 -14.80 11.28
C LEU A 47 -5.02 -16.11 11.98
N ASN A 48 -5.28 -16.24 13.29
CA ASN A 48 -5.12 -17.49 14.03
C ASN A 48 -5.96 -18.63 13.42
N ALA A 49 -7.22 -18.36 13.10
CA ALA A 49 -8.13 -19.34 12.51
C ALA A 49 -7.66 -19.75 11.11
N ASN A 50 -7.26 -18.78 10.30
CA ASN A 50 -6.73 -19.01 8.94
C ASN A 50 -5.45 -19.87 8.96
N ARG A 51 -4.54 -19.61 9.90
CA ARG A 51 -3.32 -20.38 10.07
C ARG A 51 -3.62 -21.81 10.51
N GLU A 52 -4.50 -22.00 11.49
CA GLU A 52 -4.91 -23.32 11.96
C GLU A 52 -5.57 -24.13 10.85
N TYR A 53 -6.44 -23.52 10.04
CA TYR A 53 -7.05 -24.16 8.89
C TYR A 53 -5.98 -24.64 7.87
N ARG A 54 -5.01 -23.80 7.52
CA ARG A 54 -3.91 -24.17 6.61
C ARG A 54 -3.07 -25.30 7.20
N ARG A 55 -2.70 -25.23 8.49
CA ARG A 55 -1.95 -26.27 9.20
C ARG A 55 -2.68 -27.62 9.15
N ARG A 56 -3.97 -27.63 9.43
CA ARG A 56 -4.78 -28.87 9.39
C ARG A 56 -4.86 -29.45 7.98
N ARG A 57 -5.02 -28.63 6.97
CA ARG A 57 -5.02 -29.09 5.57
C ARG A 57 -3.68 -29.71 5.17
N LEU A 58 -2.57 -29.11 5.53
CA LEU A 58 -1.23 -29.66 5.26
C LEU A 58 -1.01 -30.96 6.02
N ALA A 59 -1.38 -31.04 7.31
CA ALA A 59 -1.27 -32.26 8.08
C ALA A 59 -2.11 -33.41 7.46
N MET A 60 -3.32 -33.11 6.98
CA MET A 60 -4.14 -34.11 6.28
C MET A 60 -3.53 -34.56 4.94
N ALA A 61 -2.94 -33.63 4.18
CA ALA A 61 -2.29 -33.98 2.91
C ALA A 61 -1.03 -34.83 3.10
N ALA A 62 -0.27 -34.53 4.14
CA ALA A 62 0.98 -35.26 4.48
C ALA A 62 0.75 -36.62 5.15
N SER A 63 -0.49 -36.95 5.55
CA SER A 63 -0.80 -38.18 6.28
C SER A 63 -1.23 -39.30 5.36
N GLU A 64 -0.93 -40.52 5.72
CA GLU A 64 -1.44 -41.71 5.04
C GLU A 64 -2.95 -41.88 5.19
N PRO A 65 -3.64 -42.55 4.25
CA PRO A 65 -5.11 -42.68 4.27
C PRO A 65 -5.65 -43.28 5.59
N GLY A 66 -4.92 -44.19 6.22
CA GLY A 66 -5.29 -44.83 7.48
C GLY A 66 -5.26 -43.88 8.68
N GLU A 67 -4.33 -42.92 8.70
CA GLU A 67 -4.15 -41.97 9.80
C GLU A 67 -5.08 -40.78 9.74
N ARG A 68 -5.62 -40.44 8.56
CA ARG A 68 -6.50 -39.28 8.35
C ARG A 68 -7.72 -39.27 9.25
N LYS A 69 -8.33 -40.47 9.47
CA LYS A 69 -9.50 -40.59 10.38
C LYS A 69 -9.13 -40.27 11.84
N ARG A 70 -7.92 -40.67 12.29
CA ARG A 70 -7.41 -40.39 13.64
C ARG A 70 -7.15 -38.89 13.82
N LEU A 71 -6.51 -38.24 12.84
CA LEU A 71 -6.26 -36.78 12.85
C LEU A 71 -7.57 -35.98 12.89
N LEU A 72 -8.56 -36.34 12.07
CA LEU A 72 -9.87 -35.66 12.06
C LEU A 72 -10.57 -35.76 13.42
N LYS A 73 -10.51 -36.94 14.09
CA LYS A 73 -11.05 -37.10 15.44
C LYS A 73 -10.31 -36.23 16.46
N GLY A 74 -8.99 -36.12 16.34
CA GLY A 74 -8.14 -35.22 17.14
C GLY A 74 -8.58 -33.76 16.98
N PHE A 75 -8.66 -33.26 15.76
CA PHE A 75 -9.09 -31.87 15.48
C PHE A 75 -10.49 -31.55 16.03
N ARG A 76 -11.46 -32.47 15.87
CA ARG A 76 -12.82 -32.29 16.44
C ARG A 76 -12.80 -32.25 17.96
N ARG A 77 -11.95 -33.04 18.61
CA ARG A 77 -11.79 -33.03 20.07
C ARG A 77 -11.21 -31.72 20.56
N ASP A 78 -10.19 -31.20 19.86
CA ASP A 78 -9.56 -29.93 20.19
C ASP A 78 -10.53 -28.76 20.03
N ASP A 79 -11.33 -28.77 18.96
CA ASP A 79 -12.36 -27.74 18.74
C ASP A 79 -13.42 -27.75 19.84
N LYS A 80 -13.87 -28.95 20.25
CA LYS A 80 -14.84 -29.12 21.34
C LYS A 80 -14.27 -28.68 22.70
N PHE A 81 -12.98 -28.89 22.91
CA PHE A 81 -12.30 -28.46 24.14
C PHE A 81 -12.16 -26.92 24.17
N ARG A 82 -11.74 -26.31 23.06
CA ARG A 82 -11.64 -24.85 22.92
C ARG A 82 -13.00 -24.17 23.10
N SER A 83 -14.06 -24.69 22.49
CA SER A 83 -15.41 -24.12 22.61
C SER A 83 -15.96 -24.22 24.04
N ARG A 84 -15.65 -25.30 24.77
CA ARG A 84 -16.03 -25.45 26.19
C ARG A 84 -15.29 -24.48 27.11
N ARG A 85 -14.00 -24.22 26.82
CA ARG A 85 -13.18 -23.30 27.62
C ARG A 85 -13.64 -21.84 27.40
N GLY A 86 -13.98 -21.47 26.18
CA GLY A 86 -14.57 -20.16 25.86
C GLY A 86 -15.92 -19.94 26.53
N ARG A 87 -16.81 -20.96 26.57
CA ARG A 87 -18.12 -20.87 27.22
C ARG A 87 -18.07 -20.74 28.73
N LYS A 88 -17.01 -21.20 29.38
CA LYS A 88 -16.86 -21.14 30.85
C LYS A 88 -16.28 -19.84 31.38
N GLY A 89 -16.00 -18.85 30.50
CA GLY A 89 -15.44 -17.54 30.91
C GLY A 89 -14.09 -17.58 31.65
N ARG A 90 -13.42 -18.75 31.65
CA ARG A 90 -12.19 -19.01 32.42
C ARG A 90 -10.89 -18.68 31.65
N GLY A 91 -10.94 -17.89 30.59
CA GLY A 91 -9.73 -17.40 29.94
C GLY A 91 -9.51 -15.93 30.33
N GLU A 92 -8.34 -15.57 30.81
CA GLU A 92 -7.95 -14.18 30.84
C GLU A 92 -8.16 -13.57 29.46
N PRO A 93 -8.62 -12.31 29.37
CA PRO A 93 -8.77 -11.63 28.09
C PRO A 93 -7.41 -11.69 27.38
N ARG A 94 -7.34 -12.43 26.29
CA ARG A 94 -6.12 -12.50 25.49
C ARG A 94 -5.93 -11.14 24.85
N GLN A 95 -4.71 -10.61 24.96
CA GLN A 95 -4.28 -9.44 24.20
C GLN A 95 -4.67 -9.59 22.74
N THR A 96 -5.21 -8.53 22.16
CA THR A 96 -5.50 -8.49 20.72
C THR A 96 -4.35 -7.81 20.00
N VAL A 97 -3.93 -8.40 18.88
CA VAL A 97 -2.97 -7.81 17.94
C VAL A 97 -3.74 -7.45 16.68
N TRP A 98 -3.89 -6.17 16.44
CA TRP A 98 -4.55 -5.62 15.27
C TRP A 98 -3.54 -5.45 14.15
N VAL A 99 -3.84 -5.93 12.96
CA VAL A 99 -2.93 -5.86 11.80
C VAL A 99 -3.52 -4.96 10.74
N LEU A 100 -2.78 -3.91 10.39
CA LEU A 100 -3.07 -2.98 9.32
C LEU A 100 -2.05 -3.14 8.19
N ASP A 101 -2.48 -2.91 6.96
CA ASP A 101 -1.62 -2.94 5.77
C ASP A 101 -1.51 -1.54 5.15
N PHE A 102 -0.30 -1.05 5.00
CA PHE A 102 -0.04 0.20 4.28
C PHE A 102 0.90 -0.02 3.11
N HIS A 103 0.38 0.17 1.90
CA HIS A 103 1.17 0.23 0.67
C HIS A 103 1.14 1.67 0.15
N GLY A 104 2.28 2.35 0.24
CA GLY A 104 2.43 3.75 -0.10
C GLY A 104 2.94 3.96 -1.51
N ASP A 105 2.22 4.78 -2.27
CA ASP A 105 2.67 5.37 -3.53
C ASP A 105 3.26 6.77 -3.29
N ILE A 106 3.70 7.46 -4.36
CA ILE A 106 4.29 8.81 -4.27
C ILE A 106 3.36 9.81 -3.55
N ARG A 107 2.04 9.64 -3.67
CA ARG A 107 1.02 10.52 -3.08
C ARG A 107 0.54 10.04 -1.71
N ALA A 108 1.05 8.91 -1.22
CA ALA A 108 0.53 8.24 -0.02
C ALA A 108 -1.00 8.06 -0.08
N SER A 109 -1.54 7.64 -1.23
CA SER A 109 -2.99 7.56 -1.48
C SER A 109 -3.74 6.67 -0.49
N ALA A 110 -3.03 5.77 0.19
CA ALA A 110 -3.60 4.91 1.23
C ALA A 110 -3.86 5.63 2.57
N THR A 111 -3.39 6.87 2.76
CA THR A 111 -3.46 7.58 4.05
C THR A 111 -4.90 7.82 4.52
N GLY A 112 -5.80 8.20 3.61
CA GLY A 112 -7.21 8.40 3.98
C GLY A 112 -7.86 7.12 4.51
N ARG A 113 -7.59 5.98 3.86
CA ARG A 113 -8.04 4.66 4.33
C ARG A 113 -7.41 4.30 5.68
N LEU A 114 -6.11 4.52 5.85
CA LEU A 114 -5.43 4.28 7.13
C LEU A 114 -6.07 5.09 8.26
N GLY A 115 -6.39 6.37 8.04
CA GLY A 115 -7.05 7.21 9.03
C GLY A 115 -8.42 6.68 9.46
N GLU A 116 -9.22 6.15 8.53
CA GLU A 116 -10.51 5.50 8.83
C GLU A 116 -10.30 4.17 9.59
N GLU A 117 -9.31 3.35 9.19
CA GLU A 117 -8.95 2.10 9.87
C GLU A 117 -8.47 2.37 11.31
N VAL A 118 -7.60 3.37 11.50
CA VAL A 118 -7.12 3.83 12.81
C VAL A 118 -8.29 4.31 13.68
N SER A 119 -9.20 5.12 13.14
CA SER A 119 -10.36 5.62 13.87
C SER A 119 -11.26 4.47 14.35
N ALA A 120 -11.60 3.52 13.46
CA ALA A 120 -12.41 2.36 13.80
C ALA A 120 -11.72 1.45 14.85
N LEU A 121 -10.38 1.36 14.79
CA LEU A 121 -9.60 0.60 15.74
C LEU A 121 -9.60 1.26 17.12
N LEU A 122 -9.41 2.58 17.19
CA LEU A 122 -9.40 3.34 18.43
C LEU A 122 -10.72 3.26 19.20
N ASP A 123 -11.85 3.10 18.50
CA ASP A 123 -13.16 2.90 19.12
C ASP A 123 -13.33 1.51 19.77
N THR A 124 -12.43 0.56 19.47
CA THR A 124 -12.60 -0.86 19.83
C THR A 124 -11.43 -1.43 20.63
N ALA A 125 -10.22 -0.96 20.37
CA ALA A 125 -9.00 -1.48 21.00
C ALA A 125 -8.97 -1.20 22.50
N GLY A 126 -8.55 -2.19 23.28
CA GLY A 126 -8.39 -2.10 24.72
C GLY A 126 -6.98 -1.75 25.15
N GLU A 127 -6.84 -1.33 26.39
CA GLU A 127 -5.52 -1.10 27.01
C GLU A 127 -4.68 -2.40 26.96
N GLY A 128 -3.44 -2.28 26.50
CA GLY A 128 -2.54 -3.43 26.35
C GLY A 128 -2.63 -4.13 24.97
N ASP A 129 -3.57 -3.74 24.11
CA ASP A 129 -3.58 -4.23 22.72
C ASP A 129 -2.37 -3.72 21.93
N GLU A 130 -2.02 -4.45 20.89
CA GLU A 130 -0.92 -4.11 19.99
C GLU A 130 -1.45 -3.85 18.57
N VAL A 131 -0.88 -2.86 17.90
CA VAL A 131 -1.14 -2.59 16.47
C VAL A 131 0.11 -2.88 15.67
N VAL A 132 0.01 -3.84 14.76
CA VAL A 132 1.07 -4.18 13.82
C VAL A 132 0.75 -3.61 12.46
N ILE A 133 1.64 -2.77 11.93
CA ILE A 133 1.51 -2.20 10.60
C ILE A 133 2.50 -2.90 9.68
N ARG A 134 2.02 -3.60 8.64
CA ARG A 134 2.86 -4.10 7.56
C ARG A 134 3.01 -2.98 6.55
N LEU A 135 4.19 -2.39 6.52
CA LEU A 135 4.50 -1.21 5.73
C LEU A 135 5.35 -1.56 4.52
N GLU A 136 4.92 -1.10 3.35
CA GLU A 136 5.68 -1.16 2.11
C GLU A 136 5.58 0.20 1.40
N SER A 137 6.66 1.00 1.39
CA SER A 137 6.69 2.29 0.71
C SER A 137 8.10 2.79 0.44
N ALA A 138 8.36 3.21 -0.78
CA ALA A 138 9.58 3.92 -1.15
C ALA A 138 9.56 5.42 -0.78
N GLY A 139 8.44 5.93 -0.21
CA GLY A 139 8.27 7.34 0.11
C GLY A 139 7.59 8.14 -1.00
N GLY A 140 7.61 9.47 -0.84
CA GLY A 140 6.94 10.39 -1.77
C GLY A 140 6.75 11.78 -1.16
N LEU A 141 5.58 12.39 -1.42
CA LEU A 141 5.29 13.76 -1.00
C LEU A 141 5.33 13.92 0.53
N VAL A 142 6.16 14.80 1.02
CA VAL A 142 6.44 14.98 2.46
C VAL A 142 5.16 15.24 3.26
N HIS A 143 4.28 16.14 2.80
CA HIS A 143 3.04 16.45 3.49
C HIS A 143 2.07 15.26 3.56
N ALA A 144 2.06 14.41 2.54
CA ALA A 144 1.19 13.23 2.50
C ALA A 144 1.69 12.12 3.46
N TYR A 145 3.00 11.88 3.49
CA TYR A 145 3.61 10.95 4.45
C TYR A 145 3.66 11.50 5.87
N GLY A 146 3.77 12.83 6.02
CA GLY A 146 3.61 13.49 7.32
C GLY A 146 2.22 13.23 7.93
N LEU A 147 1.16 13.28 7.10
CA LEU A 147 -0.18 12.91 7.54
C LEU A 147 -0.27 11.42 7.91
N ALA A 148 0.34 10.53 7.11
CA ALA A 148 0.36 9.10 7.42
C ALA A 148 1.10 8.79 8.75
N ALA A 149 2.21 9.48 9.01
CA ALA A 149 2.92 9.37 10.28
C ALA A 149 2.07 9.88 11.46
N ALA A 150 1.33 10.97 11.28
CA ALA A 150 0.42 11.50 12.29
C ALA A 150 -0.70 10.52 12.65
N GLU A 151 -1.17 9.68 11.69
CA GLU A 151 -2.14 8.61 11.99
C GLU A 151 -1.53 7.54 12.93
N LEU A 152 -0.25 7.22 12.80
CA LEU A 152 0.42 6.31 13.73
C LEU A 152 0.61 6.97 15.11
N ASP A 153 0.90 8.26 15.14
CA ASP A 153 0.99 9.01 16.41
C ASP A 153 -0.35 9.00 17.19
N ARG A 154 -1.50 8.93 16.51
CA ARG A 154 -2.82 8.75 17.17
C ARG A 154 -2.90 7.43 17.94
N LEU A 155 -2.36 6.34 17.38
CA LEU A 155 -2.32 5.02 18.05
C LEU A 155 -1.45 5.10 19.32
N ARG A 156 -0.29 5.74 19.24
CA ARG A 156 0.60 5.93 20.39
C ARG A 156 -0.02 6.84 21.47
N ALA A 157 -0.69 7.91 21.05
CA ALA A 157 -1.42 8.80 21.97
C ALA A 157 -2.51 8.06 22.75
N ALA A 158 -3.12 7.04 22.13
CA ALA A 158 -4.07 6.14 22.79
C ALA A 158 -3.41 5.02 23.63
N LYS A 159 -2.07 5.08 23.82
CA LYS A 159 -1.26 4.11 24.58
C LYS A 159 -1.33 2.67 24.04
N LEU A 160 -1.64 2.51 22.77
CA LEU A 160 -1.52 1.24 22.10
C LEU A 160 -0.06 0.98 21.74
N ARG A 161 0.41 -0.24 21.95
CA ARG A 161 1.75 -0.63 21.50
C ARG A 161 1.76 -0.72 19.98
N THR A 162 2.70 -0.07 19.33
CA THR A 162 2.81 -0.04 17.88
C THR A 162 4.06 -0.76 17.41
N THR A 163 3.88 -1.66 16.45
CA THR A 163 4.99 -2.38 15.77
C THR A 163 4.85 -2.20 14.27
N VAL A 164 5.88 -1.66 13.62
CA VAL A 164 5.96 -1.62 12.16
C VAL A 164 6.85 -2.76 11.67
N CYS A 165 6.36 -3.52 10.69
CA CYS A 165 7.13 -4.56 10.01
C CYS A 165 7.35 -4.17 8.55
N VAL A 166 8.61 -4.18 8.12
CA VAL A 166 9.04 -3.84 6.76
C VAL A 166 9.64 -5.07 6.10
N ASP A 167 8.91 -5.68 5.18
CA ASP A 167 9.39 -6.87 4.48
C ASP A 167 10.23 -6.53 3.24
N LYS A 168 10.00 -5.36 2.60
CA LYS A 168 10.68 -4.97 1.35
C LYS A 168 11.29 -3.58 1.40
N VAL A 169 10.49 -2.55 1.69
CA VAL A 169 10.95 -1.17 1.64
C VAL A 169 10.14 -0.26 2.57
N ALA A 170 10.86 0.58 3.33
CA ALA A 170 10.34 1.77 4.00
C ALA A 170 11.42 2.86 3.94
N ALA A 171 11.44 3.61 2.86
CA ALA A 171 12.45 4.62 2.59
C ALA A 171 11.83 6.02 2.48
N SER A 172 12.61 7.06 2.76
CA SER A 172 12.17 8.46 2.68
C SER A 172 10.88 8.69 3.48
N GLY A 173 9.80 9.17 2.85
CA GLY A 173 8.48 9.29 3.49
C GLY A 173 7.98 7.98 4.13
N GLY A 174 8.34 6.81 3.58
CA GLY A 174 8.06 5.51 4.19
C GLY A 174 8.78 5.34 5.54
N TYR A 175 10.04 5.78 5.64
CA TYR A 175 10.76 5.76 6.91
C TYR A 175 10.25 6.81 7.91
N LEU A 176 9.86 7.99 7.41
CA LEU A 176 9.21 9.03 8.23
C LEU A 176 7.95 8.47 8.94
N MET A 177 7.21 7.61 8.29
CA MET A 177 6.08 6.90 8.86
C MET A 177 6.52 5.75 9.77
N ALA A 178 7.49 4.92 9.33
CA ALA A 178 7.96 3.75 10.06
C ALA A 178 8.55 4.07 11.43
N CYS A 179 9.34 5.15 11.52
CA CYS A 179 10.01 5.56 12.76
C CYS A 179 9.03 6.03 13.86
N ALA A 180 7.76 6.29 13.51
CA ALA A 180 6.73 6.65 14.47
C ALA A 180 6.28 5.50 15.38
N ALA A 181 6.60 4.24 15.05
CA ALA A 181 6.26 3.08 15.87
C ALA A 181 7.17 2.92 17.11
N ASP A 182 6.65 2.23 18.12
CA ASP A 182 7.43 1.87 19.31
C ASP A 182 8.47 0.79 19.00
N GLN A 183 8.16 -0.11 18.06
CA GLN A 183 9.08 -1.14 17.57
C GLN A 183 9.07 -1.17 16.04
N LEU A 184 10.26 -1.14 15.44
CA LEU A 184 10.47 -1.25 14.01
C LEU A 184 11.25 -2.51 13.69
N ARG A 185 10.68 -3.38 12.86
CA ARG A 185 11.28 -4.64 12.43
C ARG A 185 11.45 -4.66 10.91
N ALA A 186 12.54 -5.21 10.42
CA ALA A 186 12.80 -5.31 8.99
C ALA A 186 13.29 -6.70 8.59
N ALA A 187 12.92 -7.14 7.38
CA ALA A 187 13.56 -8.28 6.77
C ALA A 187 15.04 -7.95 6.45
N PRO A 188 15.96 -8.92 6.42
CA PRO A 188 17.40 -8.66 6.26
C PRO A 188 17.78 -7.84 5.02
N PHE A 189 17.02 -7.98 3.93
CA PHE A 189 17.22 -7.26 2.67
C PHE A 189 16.18 -6.16 2.42
N ALA A 190 15.36 -5.81 3.40
CA ALA A 190 14.46 -4.67 3.28
C ALA A 190 15.28 -3.38 3.15
N VAL A 191 14.81 -2.46 2.32
CA VAL A 191 15.46 -1.16 2.09
C VAL A 191 14.86 -0.12 3.02
N LEU A 192 15.70 0.57 3.82
CA LEU A 192 15.29 1.57 4.79
C LEU A 192 16.13 2.85 4.66
N GLY A 193 15.77 3.88 5.40
CA GLY A 193 16.52 5.13 5.43
C GLY A 193 16.07 6.08 4.33
N SER A 194 17.00 6.53 3.48
CA SER A 194 16.76 7.63 2.53
C SER A 194 16.17 8.85 3.23
N ILE A 195 16.76 9.19 4.40
CA ILE A 195 16.35 10.35 5.21
C ILE A 195 16.96 11.58 4.53
N GLY A 196 16.25 12.08 3.54
CA GLY A 196 16.68 13.20 2.70
C GLY A 196 15.51 13.73 1.91
N VAL A 197 15.76 14.85 1.21
CA VAL A 197 14.76 15.53 0.37
C VAL A 197 15.37 15.76 -1.00
N VAL A 198 14.64 15.40 -2.04
CA VAL A 198 15.02 15.61 -3.43
C VAL A 198 13.92 16.35 -4.17
N ALA A 199 14.29 17.28 -5.02
CA ALA A 199 13.40 17.88 -5.99
C ALA A 199 14.06 17.88 -7.36
N GLN A 200 13.32 17.43 -8.37
CA GLN A 200 13.76 17.42 -9.75
C GLN A 200 12.78 18.22 -10.58
N LEU A 201 13.25 19.31 -11.17
CA LEU A 201 12.46 20.21 -12.01
C LEU A 201 13.15 20.38 -13.37
N PRO A 202 12.58 19.84 -14.46
CA PRO A 202 13.10 20.14 -15.79
C PRO A 202 12.88 21.63 -16.11
N ASN A 203 13.80 22.25 -16.80
CA ASN A 203 13.64 23.63 -17.28
C ASN A 203 13.84 23.69 -18.79
N VAL A 204 12.81 24.07 -19.51
CA VAL A 204 12.79 24.15 -20.98
C VAL A 204 12.86 25.59 -21.49
N HIS A 205 13.13 26.58 -20.63
CA HIS A 205 13.18 27.99 -20.99
C HIS A 205 14.08 28.26 -22.21
N ARG A 206 15.32 27.73 -22.22
CA ARG A 206 16.26 27.92 -23.33
C ARG A 206 15.78 27.31 -24.66
N LEU A 207 15.00 26.21 -24.59
CA LEU A 207 14.39 25.61 -25.78
C LEU A 207 13.32 26.55 -26.36
N LEU A 208 12.44 27.09 -25.52
CA LEU A 208 11.39 28.01 -25.94
C LEU A 208 11.99 29.27 -26.55
N LYS A 209 13.01 29.85 -25.95
CA LYS A 209 13.74 31.02 -26.49
C LYS A 209 14.35 30.76 -27.86
N ARG A 210 14.83 29.55 -28.15
CA ARG A 210 15.36 29.21 -29.49
C ARG A 210 14.27 29.20 -30.58
N HIS A 211 13.01 29.07 -30.19
CA HIS A 211 11.85 29.07 -31.08
C HIS A 211 11.05 30.38 -31.00
N ASP A 212 11.66 31.46 -30.50
CA ASP A 212 11.03 32.79 -30.35
C ASP A 212 9.72 32.75 -29.54
N ILE A 213 9.63 31.82 -28.57
CA ILE A 213 8.50 31.69 -27.66
C ILE A 213 8.87 32.33 -26.32
N ASP A 214 8.20 33.43 -25.97
CA ASP A 214 8.32 34.08 -24.69
C ASP A 214 7.27 33.56 -23.71
N VAL A 215 7.69 33.39 -22.46
CA VAL A 215 6.80 32.99 -21.36
C VAL A 215 6.87 34.05 -20.27
N GLU A 216 5.77 34.70 -20.03
CA GLU A 216 5.64 35.66 -18.94
C GLU A 216 5.10 34.99 -17.70
N LEU A 217 5.80 35.16 -16.58
CA LEU A 217 5.41 34.66 -15.27
C LEU A 217 5.09 35.84 -14.36
N LEU A 218 3.81 36.13 -14.19
CA LEU A 218 3.34 37.19 -13.30
C LEU A 218 2.98 36.61 -11.92
N THR A 219 3.64 37.07 -10.87
CA THR A 219 3.41 36.61 -9.50
C THR A 219 3.21 37.78 -8.54
N ALA A 220 2.36 37.60 -7.56
CA ALA A 220 2.27 38.47 -6.40
C ALA A 220 2.87 37.72 -5.19
N GLY A 221 3.86 38.35 -4.52
CA GLY A 221 4.67 37.74 -3.46
C GLY A 221 6.03 37.25 -3.99
N ARG A 222 7.12 37.74 -3.34
CA ARG A 222 8.51 37.55 -3.76
C ARG A 222 8.88 36.10 -4.04
N TYR A 223 8.41 35.16 -3.22
CA TYR A 223 8.77 33.74 -3.29
C TYR A 223 7.58 32.84 -3.68
N LYS A 224 6.53 33.41 -4.34
CA LYS A 224 5.39 32.62 -4.80
C LYS A 224 5.79 31.54 -5.81
N ARG A 225 6.83 31.81 -6.61
CA ARG A 225 7.47 30.88 -7.54
C ARG A 225 8.99 31.13 -7.48
N THR A 226 9.71 30.21 -6.91
CA THR A 226 11.17 30.27 -6.85
C THR A 226 11.82 29.65 -8.09
N LEU A 227 11.30 28.51 -8.53
CA LEU A 227 11.69 27.82 -9.76
C LEU A 227 10.48 27.53 -10.64
N THR A 228 10.70 27.53 -11.96
CA THR A 228 9.68 27.29 -12.98
C THR A 228 10.21 26.39 -14.09
N VAL A 229 9.29 25.67 -14.75
CA VAL A 229 9.60 24.80 -15.89
C VAL A 229 9.85 25.60 -17.16
N PHE A 230 9.10 26.67 -17.39
CA PHE A 230 9.06 27.38 -18.66
C PHE A 230 9.79 28.73 -18.66
N GLY A 231 9.80 29.43 -17.54
CA GLY A 231 10.47 30.73 -17.40
C GLY A 231 11.93 30.60 -16.98
N GLU A 232 12.62 31.72 -16.89
CA GLU A 232 13.98 31.80 -16.41
C GLU A 232 14.06 31.52 -14.90
N ASN A 233 15.03 30.71 -14.51
CA ASN A 233 15.31 30.43 -13.11
C ASN A 233 16.53 31.25 -12.66
N THR A 234 16.29 32.20 -11.75
CA THR A 234 17.34 33.09 -11.22
C THR A 234 18.17 32.39 -10.13
N GLU A 235 19.37 32.91 -9.86
CA GLU A 235 20.23 32.40 -8.76
C GLU A 235 19.57 32.63 -7.39
N GLU A 236 18.87 33.76 -7.21
CA GLU A 236 18.08 34.01 -5.99
C GLU A 236 16.98 32.96 -5.80
N GLY A 237 16.23 32.66 -6.87
CA GLY A 237 15.22 31.60 -6.85
C GLY A 237 15.78 30.23 -6.51
N ARG A 238 16.98 29.90 -7.06
CA ARG A 238 17.68 28.64 -6.74
C ARG A 238 18.14 28.59 -5.29
N ALA A 239 18.70 29.68 -4.78
CA ALA A 239 19.13 29.78 -3.39
C ALA A 239 17.96 29.59 -2.43
N LYS A 240 16.85 30.28 -2.68
CA LYS A 240 15.63 30.17 -1.85
C LYS A 240 15.03 28.75 -1.91
N PHE A 241 14.99 28.15 -3.09
CA PHE A 241 14.50 26.80 -3.24
C PHE A 241 15.35 25.77 -2.48
N ARG A 242 16.68 25.95 -2.47
CA ARG A 242 17.59 25.11 -1.68
C ARG A 242 17.36 25.28 -0.19
N GLU A 243 17.18 26.51 0.30
CA GLU A 243 16.82 26.80 1.68
C GLU A 243 15.51 26.10 2.10
N ASP A 244 14.50 26.09 1.21
CA ASP A 244 13.24 25.40 1.46
C ASP A 244 13.44 23.87 1.58
N LEU A 245 14.28 23.26 0.73
CA LEU A 245 14.65 21.84 0.84
C LEU A 245 15.40 21.53 2.13
N GLU A 246 16.34 22.38 2.54
CA GLU A 246 17.08 22.22 3.81
C GLU A 246 16.14 22.36 5.02
N THR A 247 15.16 23.24 4.96
CA THR A 247 14.11 23.37 5.98
C THR A 247 13.30 22.09 6.11
N ILE A 248 12.86 21.51 5.00
CA ILE A 248 12.10 20.25 5.00
C ILE A 248 12.99 19.10 5.52
N HIS A 249 14.26 19.04 5.12
CA HIS A 249 15.19 18.03 5.61
C HIS A 249 15.42 18.15 7.13
N SER A 250 15.54 19.36 7.64
CA SER A 250 15.67 19.62 9.07
C SER A 250 14.42 19.20 9.86
N LEU A 251 13.22 19.41 9.28
CA LEU A 251 11.98 18.90 9.87
C LEU A 251 11.95 17.38 9.90
N PHE A 252 12.42 16.73 8.83
CA PHE A 252 12.49 15.26 8.77
C PHE A 252 13.48 14.72 9.81
N LYS A 253 14.69 15.27 9.89
CA LYS A 253 15.69 14.91 10.90
C LYS A 253 15.13 15.02 12.32
N ARG A 254 14.50 16.14 12.64
CA ARG A 254 13.87 16.35 13.96
C ARG A 254 12.79 15.31 14.25
N HIS A 255 11.90 15.02 13.29
CA HIS A 255 10.86 14.02 13.43
C HIS A 255 11.42 12.64 13.78
N VAL A 256 12.49 12.22 13.09
CA VAL A 256 13.15 10.94 13.35
C VAL A 256 13.85 10.95 14.71
N ALA A 257 14.63 12.00 15.03
CA ALA A 257 15.36 12.10 16.29
C ALA A 257 14.45 12.08 17.53
N GLU A 258 13.28 12.70 17.46
CA GLU A 258 12.28 12.68 18.55
C GLU A 258 11.74 11.28 18.86
N ARG A 259 11.65 10.42 17.83
CA ARG A 259 11.07 9.07 17.91
C ARG A 259 12.12 7.97 18.09
N ARG A 260 13.31 8.19 17.56
CA ARG A 260 14.46 7.27 17.59
C ARG A 260 15.62 7.93 18.35
N ARG A 261 15.44 8.19 19.65
CA ARG A 261 16.35 8.99 20.50
C ARG A 261 17.77 8.42 20.62
N HIS A 262 17.95 7.12 20.36
CA HIS A 262 19.24 6.46 20.41
C HIS A 262 20.03 6.59 19.10
N LEU A 263 19.41 7.15 18.04
CA LEU A 263 19.97 7.23 16.70
C LEU A 263 20.86 8.48 16.57
N ASP A 264 22.06 8.30 16.03
CA ASP A 264 22.86 9.43 15.55
C ASP A 264 22.25 9.93 14.24
N ILE A 265 21.42 10.96 14.36
CA ILE A 265 20.65 11.47 13.22
C ILE A 265 21.54 12.04 12.12
N GLU A 266 22.67 12.65 12.46
CA GLU A 266 23.57 13.23 11.45
C GLU A 266 24.30 12.15 10.66
N ALA A 267 24.60 11.01 11.27
CA ALA A 267 25.22 9.88 10.59
C ALA A 267 24.29 9.19 9.58
N VAL A 268 22.96 9.19 9.84
CA VAL A 268 22.01 8.43 9.03
C VAL A 268 21.11 9.29 8.15
N ALA A 269 21.07 10.61 8.35
CA ALA A 269 20.24 11.53 7.57
C ALA A 269 20.99 12.14 6.37
N THR A 270 21.77 11.33 5.69
CA THR A 270 22.58 11.70 4.50
C THR A 270 21.83 11.51 3.19
N GLY A 271 20.63 10.91 3.24
CA GLY A 271 19.86 10.50 2.05
C GLY A 271 20.22 9.11 1.55
N GLU A 272 21.14 8.39 2.19
CA GLU A 272 21.51 7.03 1.86
C GLU A 272 20.45 6.04 2.27
N VAL A 273 20.51 4.85 1.68
CA VAL A 273 19.67 3.70 2.02
C VAL A 273 20.52 2.60 2.64
N TRP A 274 19.92 1.86 3.56
CA TRP A 274 20.53 0.69 4.21
C TRP A 274 19.63 -0.52 4.03
N TYR A 275 20.25 -1.69 3.85
CA TYR A 275 19.54 -2.95 3.95
C TYR A 275 19.24 -3.29 5.40
N GLY A 276 18.20 -4.09 5.65
CA GLY A 276 17.71 -4.37 7.00
C GLY A 276 18.80 -4.78 7.99
N SER A 277 19.77 -5.61 7.59
CA SER A 277 20.89 -6.00 8.45
C SER A 277 21.77 -4.82 8.83
N GLU A 278 22.14 -3.98 7.88
CA GLU A 278 22.92 -2.75 8.09
C GLU A 278 22.10 -1.72 8.88
N ALA A 279 20.81 -1.61 8.57
CA ALA A 279 19.88 -0.72 9.28
C ALA A 279 19.75 -1.07 10.77
N LEU A 280 19.89 -2.35 11.13
CA LEU A 280 19.95 -2.77 12.54
C LEU A 280 21.23 -2.28 13.21
N GLU A 281 22.37 -2.40 12.55
CA GLU A 281 23.67 -1.95 13.07
C GLU A 281 23.69 -0.43 13.25
N GLN A 282 23.05 0.31 12.33
CA GLN A 282 22.89 1.78 12.42
C GLN A 282 21.83 2.22 13.42
N GLY A 283 21.06 1.30 14.02
CA GLY A 283 19.98 1.64 14.95
C GLY A 283 18.70 2.14 14.26
N LEU A 284 18.61 2.07 12.94
CA LEU A 284 17.41 2.46 12.18
C LEU A 284 16.23 1.53 12.44
N VAL A 285 16.48 0.27 12.78
CA VAL A 285 15.47 -0.73 13.16
C VAL A 285 15.84 -1.39 14.49
N ASP A 286 14.86 -2.00 15.16
CA ASP A 286 15.05 -2.61 16.49
C ASP A 286 15.33 -4.12 16.40
N ALA A 287 14.87 -4.78 15.33
CA ALA A 287 15.06 -6.21 15.16
C ALA A 287 14.91 -6.65 13.70
N LEU A 288 15.55 -7.76 13.35
CA LEU A 288 15.35 -8.43 12.08
C LEU A 288 14.21 -9.44 12.14
N GLY A 289 13.58 -9.65 10.98
CA GLY A 289 12.54 -10.65 10.77
C GLY A 289 11.43 -10.16 9.84
N THR A 290 10.74 -11.13 9.24
CA THR A 290 9.59 -10.84 8.37
C THR A 290 8.33 -10.58 9.20
N SER A 291 7.38 -9.84 8.64
CA SER A 291 6.07 -9.61 9.23
C SER A 291 5.33 -10.92 9.54
N GLU A 292 5.41 -11.89 8.63
CA GLU A 292 4.78 -13.21 8.81
C GLU A 292 5.40 -14.00 9.98
N ALA A 293 6.72 -13.94 10.14
CA ALA A 293 7.40 -14.59 11.27
C ALA A 293 6.97 -13.95 12.61
N TYR A 294 6.93 -12.63 12.66
CA TYR A 294 6.48 -11.91 13.84
C TYR A 294 5.02 -12.23 14.20
N LEU A 295 4.11 -12.14 13.23
CA LEU A 295 2.69 -12.46 13.45
C LEU A 295 2.50 -13.93 13.85
N ALA A 296 3.29 -14.84 13.28
CA ALA A 296 3.27 -16.25 13.65
C ALA A 296 3.66 -16.50 15.12
N GLU A 297 4.60 -15.70 15.63
CA GLU A 297 4.99 -15.72 17.04
C GLU A 297 3.88 -15.16 17.93
N ARG A 298 3.34 -13.98 17.56
CA ARG A 298 2.23 -13.35 18.31
C ARG A 298 0.97 -14.21 18.37
N MET A 299 0.69 -15.01 17.33
CA MET A 299 -0.46 -15.94 17.32
C MET A 299 -0.39 -17.02 18.39
N LYS A 300 0.78 -17.28 19.02
CA LYS A 300 0.90 -18.25 20.12
C LYS A 300 0.21 -17.74 21.38
N ASP A 301 0.32 -16.43 21.65
CA ASP A 301 -0.07 -15.81 22.91
C ASP A 301 -1.26 -14.87 22.78
N ALA A 302 -1.46 -14.30 21.60
CA ALA A 302 -2.46 -13.28 21.32
C ALA A 302 -3.51 -13.72 20.27
N ARG A 303 -4.62 -13.00 20.23
CA ARG A 303 -5.57 -13.04 19.12
C ARG A 303 -5.15 -12.04 18.06
N VAL A 304 -4.84 -12.50 16.86
CA VAL A 304 -4.34 -11.67 15.77
C VAL A 304 -5.46 -11.45 14.75
N ILE A 305 -5.83 -10.19 14.55
CA ILE A 305 -6.95 -9.78 13.71
C ILE A 305 -6.45 -8.81 12.65
N SER A 306 -6.60 -9.14 11.38
CA SER A 306 -6.37 -8.21 10.28
C SER A 306 -7.62 -7.36 10.04
N LEU A 307 -7.42 -6.07 9.97
CA LEU A 307 -8.44 -5.06 9.70
C LEU A 307 -8.10 -4.36 8.38
N LYS A 308 -9.07 -4.30 7.46
CA LYS A 308 -8.87 -3.66 6.17
C LYS A 308 -10.16 -3.04 5.65
N LEU A 309 -10.12 -1.77 5.29
CA LEU A 309 -11.17 -1.12 4.54
C LEU A 309 -10.98 -1.38 3.05
N GLU A 310 -11.94 -2.03 2.43
CA GLU A 310 -11.96 -2.31 1.01
C GLU A 310 -13.07 -1.48 0.33
N PRO A 311 -12.79 -0.84 -0.83
CA PRO A 311 -13.85 -0.21 -1.59
C PRO A 311 -14.87 -1.27 -2.03
N LYS A 312 -16.16 -0.98 -1.86
CA LYS A 312 -17.21 -1.86 -2.42
C LYS A 312 -17.11 -1.81 -3.94
N ARG A 313 -16.56 -2.85 -4.54
CA ARG A 313 -16.52 -2.99 -6.01
C ARG A 313 -17.95 -2.98 -6.55
N LYS A 314 -18.25 -1.99 -7.39
CA LYS A 314 -19.53 -1.92 -8.11
C LYS A 314 -19.67 -3.15 -9.01
N LEU A 315 -20.90 -3.60 -9.22
CA LEU A 315 -21.18 -4.78 -10.06
C LEU A 315 -20.64 -4.57 -11.51
N SER A 316 -20.63 -3.33 -11.98
CA SER A 316 -20.04 -2.92 -13.27
C SER A 316 -18.53 -3.15 -13.35
N GLU A 317 -17.78 -2.94 -12.26
CA GLU A 317 -16.34 -3.23 -12.21
C GLU A 317 -16.06 -4.74 -12.17
N ARG A 318 -16.93 -5.51 -11.53
CA ARG A 318 -16.86 -6.99 -11.53
C ARG A 318 -17.09 -7.54 -12.94
N LEU A 319 -18.04 -6.96 -13.67
CA LEU A 319 -18.32 -7.32 -15.07
C LEU A 319 -17.17 -6.86 -15.99
N GLY A 320 -16.64 -5.64 -15.82
CA GLY A 320 -15.50 -5.14 -16.58
C GLY A 320 -14.24 -5.99 -16.41
N LEU A 321 -13.92 -6.39 -15.16
CA LEU A 321 -12.80 -7.30 -14.88
C LEU A 321 -13.04 -8.74 -15.40
N ALA A 322 -14.29 -9.21 -15.46
CA ALA A 322 -14.60 -10.50 -16.05
C ALA A 322 -14.43 -10.48 -17.58
N VAL A 323 -14.82 -9.36 -18.22
CA VAL A 323 -14.64 -9.14 -19.66
C VAL A 323 -13.16 -9.00 -20.01
N SER A 324 -12.38 -8.18 -19.27
CA SER A 324 -10.94 -8.02 -19.53
C SER A 324 -10.17 -9.34 -19.39
N ARG A 325 -10.44 -10.13 -18.34
CA ARG A 325 -9.86 -11.47 -18.18
C ARG A 325 -10.32 -12.46 -19.26
N GLY A 326 -11.54 -12.29 -19.75
CA GLY A 326 -12.06 -13.08 -20.89
C GLY A 326 -11.32 -12.77 -22.18
N VAL A 327 -11.08 -11.48 -22.44
CA VAL A 327 -10.31 -11.01 -23.61
C VAL A 327 -8.85 -11.45 -23.52
N GLU A 328 -8.21 -11.29 -22.36
CA GLU A 328 -6.83 -11.70 -22.12
C GLU A 328 -6.62 -13.20 -22.40
N ARG A 329 -7.50 -14.06 -21.85
CA ARG A 329 -7.49 -15.50 -22.11
C ARG A 329 -7.81 -15.86 -23.57
N ALA A 330 -8.66 -15.09 -24.24
CA ALA A 330 -8.97 -15.31 -25.65
C ALA A 330 -7.78 -14.94 -26.54
N VAL A 331 -7.05 -13.87 -26.19
CA VAL A 331 -5.81 -13.45 -26.88
C VAL A 331 -4.69 -14.49 -26.65
N GLU A 332 -4.47 -14.93 -25.41
CA GLU A 332 -3.49 -15.97 -25.08
C GLU A 332 -3.77 -17.26 -25.85
N ARG A 333 -5.02 -17.75 -25.83
CA ARG A 333 -5.40 -18.93 -26.61
C ARG A 333 -5.28 -18.75 -28.13
N GLY A 334 -5.59 -17.53 -28.63
CA GLY A 334 -5.39 -17.19 -30.04
C GLY A 334 -3.92 -17.25 -30.44
N LEU A 335 -3.03 -16.77 -29.60
CA LEU A 335 -1.57 -16.84 -29.80
C LEU A 335 -1.06 -18.28 -29.74
N GLU A 336 -1.51 -19.08 -28.76
CA GLU A 336 -1.18 -20.51 -28.67
C GLU A 336 -1.60 -21.30 -29.90
N VAL A 337 -2.79 -21.03 -30.44
CA VAL A 337 -3.29 -21.69 -31.69
C VAL A 337 -2.45 -21.25 -32.88
N LEU A 338 -2.05 -20.00 -32.99
CA LEU A 338 -1.18 -19.50 -34.05
C LEU A 338 0.24 -20.07 -33.95
N GLU A 339 0.77 -20.25 -32.77
CA GLU A 339 2.07 -20.91 -32.54
C GLU A 339 2.00 -22.42 -32.85
N ALA A 340 0.95 -23.12 -32.42
CA ALA A 340 0.76 -24.52 -32.69
C ALA A 340 0.66 -24.78 -34.21
N GLY A 341 0.01 -23.89 -34.99
CA GLY A 341 -0.07 -23.95 -36.43
C GLY A 341 1.27 -23.77 -37.17
N ARG A 342 2.27 -23.15 -36.53
CA ARG A 342 3.63 -22.98 -37.08
C ARG A 342 4.47 -24.28 -37.02
N TRP A 343 4.21 -25.14 -36.06
CA TRP A 343 4.96 -26.38 -35.87
C TRP A 343 4.43 -27.57 -36.69
N GLN A 344 3.23 -27.47 -37.28
CA GLN A 344 2.65 -28.51 -38.15
C GLN A 344 3.05 -28.36 -39.61
N LYS A 345 3.86 -27.37 -40.00
CA LYS A 345 4.34 -27.15 -41.38
C LYS A 345 5.85 -27.36 -41.52
N ARG A 346 6.43 -28.29 -40.74
CA ARG A 346 7.76 -28.82 -41.04
C ARG A 346 7.75 -30.31 -41.11
#